data_5a075cc0b3b65a0c2a4a5566dc52c28f
#
_entry.id   5a075cc0b3b65a0c2a4a5566dc52c28f
#
_cell.length_a   1.000
_cell.length_b   1.000
_cell.length_c   1.000
_cell.angle_alpha   90.00
_cell.angle_beta   90.00
_cell.angle_gamma   90.00
#
_symmetry.space_group_name_H-M   'P 1'
#
loop_
_entity.id
_entity.type
_entity.pdbx_description
1 polymer ?
#
loop_
_entity_poly.entity_id
_entity_poly.type
_entity_poly.pdbx_seq_one_letter_code
_entity_poly.pdbx_strand_id
1 'polypeptide(L)'
;MLSVYNRTQTMKEEARKKLAKYHELRKQRGMSLLEVIIVLGIVGTIAAGVVVLAQRAFDSRTVTELVSNTNTVRVAMKDAYQRDGAYPQYASPLTLTADNIKESSQTAPIARLVQLGKLTADEGRNNISGDFIGIAGAKTSNDSNVLKGFAIELNGLSQEQCRSILGQVGNNWEYVAVGASASGSYSLEGGVNLADNADGKTILRSLGNNGQGTLTADKILGTCDATINSIILGSR
;
A
#
# COMPACT_ATOMS: atom_id res chain seq x y z
N MET A 1 -30.19 36.69 -78.79
CA MET A 1 -28.74 36.37 -78.50
C MET A 1 -28.30 36.65 -77.10
N LEU A 2 -28.85 37.55 -76.31
CA LEU A 2 -28.46 37.82 -74.92
C LEU A 2 -28.79 36.70 -73.92
N SER A 3 -29.81 35.89 -74.12
CA SER A 3 -30.23 34.77 -73.19
C SER A 3 -29.25 33.62 -73.18
N VAL A 4 -28.58 33.30 -74.27
CA VAL A 4 -27.62 32.19 -74.37
C VAL A 4 -26.29 32.59 -73.67
N TYR A 5 -25.89 33.85 -73.80
CA TYR A 5 -24.68 34.37 -73.17
C TYR A 5 -24.77 34.36 -71.67
N ASN A 6 -25.89 34.78 -71.10
CA ASN A 6 -26.10 34.75 -69.68
C ASN A 6 -26.11 33.28 -69.08
N ARG A 7 -26.66 32.34 -69.86
CA ARG A 7 -26.68 30.92 -69.45
C ARG A 7 -25.29 30.27 -69.42
N THR A 8 -24.43 30.70 -70.37
CA THR A 8 -23.03 30.20 -70.39
C THR A 8 -22.17 30.82 -69.29
N GLN A 9 -22.44 32.06 -68.88
CA GLN A 9 -21.74 32.67 -67.70
C GLN A 9 -22.12 32.05 -66.41
N THR A 10 -23.41 31.78 -66.11
CA THR A 10 -23.87 31.11 -64.92
C THR A 10 -23.34 29.66 -64.80
N MET A 11 -23.27 28.93 -65.94
CA MET A 11 -22.67 27.57 -65.90
C MET A 11 -21.16 27.62 -65.69
N LYS A 12 -20.43 28.63 -66.16
CA LYS A 12 -19.00 28.82 -65.86
C LYS A 12 -18.77 29.15 -64.37
N GLU A 13 -19.61 29.98 -63.77
CA GLU A 13 -19.51 30.32 -62.35
C GLU A 13 -19.82 29.13 -61.45
N GLU A 14 -20.85 28.36 -61.79
CA GLU A 14 -21.16 27.11 -61.00
C GLU A 14 -20.05 26.06 -61.13
N ALA A 15 -19.46 25.92 -62.35
CA ALA A 15 -18.33 25.02 -62.54
C ALA A 15 -17.09 25.47 -61.73
N ARG A 16 -16.81 26.80 -61.68
CA ARG A 16 -15.73 27.38 -60.89
C ARG A 16 -15.99 27.17 -59.36
N LYS A 17 -17.21 27.38 -58.91
CA LYS A 17 -17.58 27.13 -57.48
C LYS A 17 -17.45 25.65 -57.14
N LYS A 18 -17.86 24.74 -58.00
CA LYS A 18 -17.68 23.27 -57.79
C LYS A 18 -16.20 22.88 -57.79
N LEU A 19 -15.38 23.45 -58.69
CA LEU A 19 -13.92 23.23 -58.74
C LEU A 19 -13.23 23.79 -57.49
N ALA A 20 -13.61 24.98 -57.01
CA ALA A 20 -13.06 25.56 -55.78
C ALA A 20 -13.40 24.69 -54.56
N LYS A 21 -14.64 24.20 -54.45
CA LYS A 21 -15.07 23.29 -53.41
C LYS A 21 -14.34 21.94 -53.47
N TYR A 22 -14.04 21.42 -54.66
CA TYR A 22 -13.21 20.21 -54.82
C TYR A 22 -11.74 20.46 -54.46
N HIS A 23 -11.21 21.65 -54.68
CA HIS A 23 -9.86 22.05 -54.27
C HIS A 23 -9.76 22.25 -52.75
N GLU A 24 -10.82 22.77 -52.08
CA GLU A 24 -10.86 22.85 -50.64
C GLU A 24 -10.96 21.45 -49.96
N LEU A 25 -11.74 20.56 -50.53
CA LEU A 25 -11.82 19.16 -50.04
C LEU A 25 -10.49 18.38 -50.23
N ARG A 26 -9.70 18.72 -51.28
CA ARG A 26 -8.35 18.16 -51.44
C ARG A 26 -7.31 18.79 -50.55
N LYS A 27 -7.54 19.93 -49.93
CA LYS A 27 -6.67 20.56 -48.93
C LYS A 27 -6.86 19.97 -47.50
N GLN A 28 -7.84 19.14 -47.30
CA GLN A 28 -7.80 18.22 -46.16
C GLN A 28 -6.67 17.19 -46.43
N ARG A 29 -5.45 17.59 -46.09
CA ARG A 29 -4.30 16.69 -46.03
C ARG A 29 -4.67 15.60 -45.03
N GLY A 30 -5.11 14.46 -45.54
CA GLY A 30 -5.17 13.25 -44.71
C GLY A 30 -3.78 13.10 -44.07
N MET A 31 -3.71 12.96 -42.77
CA MET A 31 -2.46 12.66 -42.07
C MET A 31 -1.78 11.49 -42.81
N SER A 32 -0.52 11.64 -43.14
CA SER A 32 0.24 10.55 -43.74
C SER A 32 0.21 9.36 -42.78
N LEU A 33 0.07 8.15 -43.29
CA LEU A 33 0.14 6.94 -42.48
C LEU A 33 1.42 6.91 -41.62
N LEU A 34 2.52 7.43 -42.15
CA LEU A 34 3.80 7.61 -41.46
C LEU A 34 3.66 8.56 -40.24
N GLU A 35 2.97 9.68 -40.40
CA GLU A 35 2.75 10.67 -39.34
C GLU A 35 1.93 10.10 -38.21
N VAL A 36 0.88 9.32 -38.52
CA VAL A 36 0.06 8.62 -37.51
C VAL A 36 0.88 7.58 -36.74
N ILE A 37 1.71 6.80 -37.45
CA ILE A 37 2.57 5.79 -36.78
C ILE A 37 3.59 6.46 -35.85
N ILE A 38 4.21 7.57 -36.28
CA ILE A 38 5.17 8.31 -35.46
C ILE A 38 4.46 8.88 -34.21
N VAL A 39 3.32 9.52 -34.38
CA VAL A 39 2.55 10.09 -33.25
C VAL A 39 2.11 8.99 -32.28
N LEU A 40 1.59 7.86 -32.77
CA LEU A 40 1.20 6.74 -31.92
C LEU A 40 2.41 6.13 -31.20
N GLY A 41 3.58 6.05 -31.85
CA GLY A 41 4.82 5.60 -31.24
C GLY A 41 5.26 6.51 -30.09
N ILE A 42 5.25 7.82 -30.29
CA ILE A 42 5.62 8.80 -29.24
C ILE A 42 4.60 8.80 -28.09
N VAL A 43 3.30 8.84 -28.40
CA VAL A 43 2.24 8.80 -27.37
C VAL A 43 2.30 7.47 -26.58
N GLY A 44 2.55 6.35 -27.26
CA GLY A 44 2.69 5.04 -26.62
C GLY A 44 3.85 4.98 -25.62
N THR A 45 5.01 5.52 -25.98
CA THR A 45 6.18 5.55 -25.07
C THR A 45 5.96 6.49 -23.88
N ILE A 46 5.35 7.65 -24.10
CA ILE A 46 5.00 8.57 -23.00
C ILE A 46 3.96 7.92 -22.07
N ALA A 47 2.91 7.32 -22.63
CA ALA A 47 1.88 6.65 -21.84
C ALA A 47 2.45 5.52 -20.97
N ALA A 48 3.35 4.70 -21.51
CA ALA A 48 4.02 3.65 -20.75
C ALA A 48 4.83 4.22 -19.57
N GLY A 49 5.57 5.32 -19.80
CA GLY A 49 6.33 6.01 -18.74
C GLY A 49 5.42 6.56 -17.62
N VAL A 50 4.30 7.17 -18.00
CA VAL A 50 3.34 7.73 -17.02
C VAL A 50 2.71 6.63 -16.16
N VAL A 51 2.37 5.48 -16.74
CA VAL A 51 1.81 4.34 -15.97
C VAL A 51 2.79 3.85 -14.92
N VAL A 52 4.08 3.68 -15.25
CA VAL A 52 5.09 3.24 -14.27
C VAL A 52 5.26 4.25 -13.14
N LEU A 53 5.28 5.55 -13.46
CA LEU A 53 5.38 6.60 -12.44
C LEU A 53 4.14 6.66 -11.54
N ALA A 54 2.96 6.47 -12.11
CA ALA A 54 1.70 6.42 -11.36
C ALA A 54 1.67 5.24 -10.39
N GLN A 55 2.10 4.05 -10.82
CA GLN A 55 2.19 2.86 -9.94
C GLN A 55 3.10 3.13 -8.74
N ARG A 56 4.30 3.67 -8.96
CA ARG A 56 5.22 4.02 -7.86
C ARG A 56 4.64 5.03 -6.88
N ALA A 57 3.89 6.01 -7.39
CA ALA A 57 3.23 7.01 -6.55
C ALA A 57 2.12 6.38 -5.69
N PHE A 58 1.33 5.46 -6.24
CA PHE A 58 0.31 4.72 -5.49
C PHE A 58 0.94 3.83 -4.43
N ASP A 59 1.99 3.08 -4.74
CA ASP A 59 2.70 2.22 -3.78
C ASP A 59 3.26 3.06 -2.61
N SER A 60 3.91 4.18 -2.90
CA SER A 60 4.42 5.09 -1.87
C SER A 60 3.32 5.65 -0.97
N ARG A 61 2.16 6.01 -1.54
CA ARG A 61 1.01 6.48 -0.78
C ARG A 61 0.46 5.38 0.13
N THR A 62 0.28 4.17 -0.40
CA THR A 62 -0.23 3.02 0.36
C THR A 62 0.68 2.67 1.53
N VAL A 63 2.00 2.68 1.33
CA VAL A 63 2.99 2.47 2.40
C VAL A 63 2.89 3.57 3.46
N THR A 64 2.80 4.84 3.07
CA THR A 64 2.70 5.96 4.01
C THR A 64 1.42 5.89 4.85
N GLU A 65 0.30 5.52 4.24
CA GLU A 65 -0.97 5.32 4.92
C GLU A 65 -0.89 4.16 5.92
N LEU A 66 -0.31 3.01 5.51
CA LEU A 66 -0.11 1.87 6.39
C LEU A 66 0.79 2.22 7.59
N VAL A 67 1.87 2.97 7.37
CA VAL A 67 2.74 3.49 8.43
C VAL A 67 1.95 4.38 9.41
N SER A 68 1.10 5.26 8.92
CA SER A 68 0.21 6.07 9.76
C SER A 68 -0.74 5.18 10.57
N ASN A 69 -1.36 4.20 9.94
CA ASN A 69 -2.28 3.26 10.58
C ASN A 69 -1.57 2.46 11.69
N THR A 70 -0.32 2.01 11.49
CA THR A 70 0.43 1.30 12.53
C THR A 70 0.64 2.17 13.78
N ASN A 71 0.92 3.46 13.61
CA ASN A 71 1.07 4.38 14.73
C ASN A 71 -0.26 4.63 15.44
N THR A 72 -1.36 4.76 14.70
CA THR A 72 -2.71 4.90 15.26
C THR A 72 -3.08 3.65 16.08
N VAL A 73 -2.84 2.46 15.53
CA VAL A 73 -3.04 1.17 16.25
C VAL A 73 -2.20 1.11 17.52
N ARG A 74 -0.92 1.54 17.46
CA ARG A 74 -0.04 1.58 18.64
C ARG A 74 -0.61 2.45 19.75
N VAL A 75 -1.08 3.63 19.42
CA VAL A 75 -1.67 4.57 20.39
C VAL A 75 -2.98 4.00 20.94
N ALA A 76 -3.83 3.46 20.07
CA ALA A 76 -5.09 2.86 20.46
C ALA A 76 -4.91 1.66 21.42
N MET A 77 -3.93 0.79 21.15
CA MET A 77 -3.59 -0.34 22.01
C MET A 77 -3.14 0.12 23.40
N LYS A 78 -2.26 1.12 23.47
CA LYS A 78 -1.81 1.68 24.75
C LYS A 78 -2.96 2.32 25.52
N ASP A 79 -3.77 3.11 24.87
CA ASP A 79 -4.90 3.80 25.50
C ASP A 79 -5.97 2.81 26.01
N ALA A 80 -6.21 1.72 25.26
CA ALA A 80 -7.20 0.72 25.65
C ALA A 80 -6.74 -0.20 26.79
N TYR A 81 -5.48 -0.66 26.79
CA TYR A 81 -5.05 -1.79 27.61
C TYR A 81 -3.91 -1.50 28.59
N GLN A 82 -3.23 -0.38 28.51
CA GLN A 82 -2.10 -0.08 29.39
C GLN A 82 -2.49 -0.08 30.88
N ARG A 83 -3.73 0.29 31.20
CA ARG A 83 -4.25 0.32 32.59
C ARG A 83 -4.67 -1.04 33.09
N ASP A 84 -4.95 -1.99 32.21
CA ASP A 84 -5.40 -3.35 32.57
C ASP A 84 -4.26 -4.25 33.04
N GLY A 85 -3.01 -3.79 32.90
CA GLY A 85 -1.80 -4.52 33.33
C GLY A 85 -1.40 -5.69 32.43
N ALA A 86 -2.21 -6.04 31.43
CA ALA A 86 -1.90 -7.04 30.40
C ALA A 86 -2.62 -6.75 29.10
N TYR A 87 -1.98 -7.07 28.00
CA TYR A 87 -2.56 -6.95 26.65
C TYR A 87 -3.27 -8.26 26.25
N PRO A 88 -4.28 -8.20 25.38
CA PRO A 88 -5.07 -9.36 24.97
C PRO A 88 -4.23 -10.38 24.20
N GLN A 89 -4.57 -11.66 24.35
CA GLN A 89 -3.97 -12.73 23.55
C GLN A 89 -4.33 -12.57 22.06
N TYR A 90 -3.54 -13.23 21.20
CA TYR A 90 -3.84 -13.31 19.79
C TYR A 90 -5.21 -13.97 19.55
N ALA A 91 -5.99 -13.37 18.70
CA ALA A 91 -7.12 -13.98 18.05
C ALA A 91 -7.09 -13.58 16.58
N SER A 92 -7.27 -14.55 15.70
CA SER A 92 -7.13 -14.35 14.25
C SER A 92 -8.12 -13.32 13.72
N PRO A 93 -7.65 -12.31 12.96
CA PRO A 93 -8.52 -11.33 12.33
C PRO A 93 -9.04 -11.78 10.95
N LEU A 94 -8.74 -12.99 10.48
CA LEU A 94 -9.03 -13.44 9.11
C LEU A 94 -10.53 -13.52 8.78
N THR A 95 -11.37 -13.72 9.77
CA THR A 95 -12.84 -13.77 9.59
C THR A 95 -13.50 -12.39 9.64
N LEU A 96 -12.72 -11.35 9.92
CA LEU A 96 -13.24 -9.99 10.02
C LEU A 96 -13.52 -9.40 8.64
N THR A 97 -14.64 -8.70 8.57
CA THR A 97 -15.04 -7.88 7.43
C THR A 97 -15.39 -6.46 7.91
N ALA A 98 -15.53 -5.52 7.01
CA ALA A 98 -15.95 -4.15 7.36
C ALA A 98 -17.34 -4.13 8.06
N ASP A 99 -18.19 -5.11 7.73
CA ASP A 99 -19.56 -5.20 8.26
C ASP A 99 -19.59 -5.82 9.66
N ASN A 100 -18.83 -6.92 9.88
CA ASN A 100 -18.89 -7.69 11.13
C ASN A 100 -17.90 -7.24 12.22
N ILE A 101 -16.90 -6.42 11.90
CA ILE A 101 -15.85 -6.01 12.85
C ILE A 101 -16.39 -5.32 14.11
N LYS A 102 -17.57 -4.69 14.02
CA LYS A 102 -18.24 -4.02 15.15
C LYS A 102 -19.10 -4.95 16.00
N GLU A 103 -19.31 -6.19 15.57
CA GLU A 103 -20.11 -7.14 16.31
C GLU A 103 -19.40 -7.59 17.60
N SER A 104 -20.12 -7.69 18.71
CA SER A 104 -19.59 -8.09 20.01
C SER A 104 -19.06 -9.52 20.03
N SER A 105 -19.45 -10.36 19.09
CA SER A 105 -18.96 -11.72 18.87
C SER A 105 -17.49 -11.78 18.44
N GLN A 106 -16.98 -10.70 17.83
CA GLN A 106 -15.60 -10.64 17.36
C GLN A 106 -14.64 -10.38 18.53
N THR A 107 -13.67 -11.28 18.69
CA THR A 107 -12.72 -11.27 19.81
C THR A 107 -11.31 -10.82 19.42
N ALA A 108 -11.02 -10.71 18.14
CA ALA A 108 -9.72 -10.22 17.66
C ALA A 108 -9.40 -8.84 18.25
N PRO A 109 -8.18 -8.59 18.74
CA PRO A 109 -7.83 -7.32 19.39
C PRO A 109 -8.10 -6.10 18.52
N ILE A 110 -7.87 -6.19 17.22
CA ILE A 110 -8.20 -5.10 16.29
C ILE A 110 -9.70 -4.80 16.25
N ALA A 111 -10.57 -5.82 16.29
CA ALA A 111 -12.02 -5.65 16.37
C ALA A 111 -12.44 -4.98 17.67
N ARG A 112 -11.80 -5.35 18.79
CA ARG A 112 -12.06 -4.72 20.08
C ARG A 112 -11.74 -3.23 20.09
N LEU A 113 -10.66 -2.81 19.44
CA LEU A 113 -10.32 -1.38 19.30
C LEU A 113 -11.38 -0.62 18.51
N VAL A 114 -11.92 -1.21 17.43
CA VAL A 114 -13.01 -0.62 16.65
C VAL A 114 -14.31 -0.56 17.46
N GLN A 115 -14.65 -1.62 18.19
CA GLN A 115 -15.83 -1.65 19.09
C GLN A 115 -15.75 -0.60 20.21
N LEU A 116 -14.54 -0.33 20.72
CA LEU A 116 -14.28 0.72 21.73
C LEU A 116 -14.24 2.13 21.13
N GLY A 117 -14.40 2.26 19.81
CA GLY A 117 -14.33 3.56 19.12
C GLY A 117 -12.93 4.19 19.11
N LYS A 118 -11.86 3.39 19.33
CA LYS A 118 -10.47 3.86 19.30
C LYS A 118 -9.88 3.89 17.90
N LEU A 119 -10.45 3.10 16.97
CA LEU A 119 -10.09 2.99 15.57
C LEU A 119 -11.34 2.92 14.69
N THR A 120 -11.19 3.36 13.46
CA THR A 120 -12.12 3.01 12.39
C THR A 120 -11.72 1.65 11.78
N ALA A 121 -12.64 1.00 11.07
CA ALA A 121 -12.34 -0.26 10.38
C ALA A 121 -11.22 -0.10 9.34
N ASP A 122 -11.17 1.05 8.67
CA ASP A 122 -10.17 1.33 7.64
C ASP A 122 -8.76 1.55 8.24
N GLU A 123 -8.66 2.23 9.38
CA GLU A 123 -7.39 2.39 10.11
C GLU A 123 -6.85 1.06 10.67
N GLY A 124 -7.72 0.09 10.91
CA GLY A 124 -7.34 -1.26 11.33
C GLY A 124 -6.91 -2.18 10.18
N ARG A 125 -6.93 -1.70 8.93
CA ARG A 125 -6.67 -2.52 7.75
C ARG A 125 -5.25 -2.31 7.21
N ASN A 126 -4.64 -3.42 6.79
CA ASN A 126 -3.43 -3.40 5.97
C ASN A 126 -3.83 -3.19 4.50
N ASN A 127 -3.66 -1.98 3.99
CA ASN A 127 -4.06 -1.60 2.62
C ASN A 127 -3.24 -2.31 1.52
N ILE A 128 -2.16 -3.00 1.88
CA ILE A 128 -1.33 -3.77 0.94
C ILE A 128 -1.90 -5.17 0.75
N SER A 129 -2.11 -5.91 1.85
CA SER A 129 -2.65 -7.28 1.79
C SER A 129 -4.16 -7.32 1.68
N GLY A 130 -4.85 -6.25 2.11
CA GLY A 130 -6.31 -6.21 2.25
C GLY A 130 -6.82 -6.82 3.57
N ASP A 131 -5.95 -7.43 4.36
CA ASP A 131 -6.29 -8.04 5.66
C ASP A 131 -6.39 -6.98 6.77
N PHE A 132 -7.01 -7.32 7.89
CA PHE A 132 -6.88 -6.50 9.09
C PHE A 132 -5.52 -6.71 9.75
N ILE A 133 -4.97 -5.69 10.40
CA ILE A 133 -3.69 -5.77 11.11
C ILE A 133 -3.80 -6.83 12.22
N GLY A 134 -2.92 -7.83 12.20
CA GLY A 134 -2.81 -8.82 13.26
C GLY A 134 -2.26 -8.18 14.53
N ILE A 135 -2.86 -8.47 15.69
CA ILE A 135 -2.41 -7.95 16.99
C ILE A 135 -2.39 -9.08 18.01
N ALA A 136 -1.32 -9.13 18.79
CA ALA A 136 -1.17 -10.07 19.91
C ALA A 136 -0.54 -9.37 21.11
N GLY A 137 -0.95 -9.74 22.31
CA GLY A 137 -0.17 -9.44 23.50
C GLY A 137 1.18 -10.13 23.43
N ALA A 138 2.21 -9.48 23.95
CA ALA A 138 3.59 -9.94 23.91
C ALA A 138 4.24 -9.93 25.29
N LYS A 139 5.14 -10.90 25.52
CA LYS A 139 5.98 -10.90 26.71
C LYS A 139 7.05 -9.81 26.60
N THR A 140 7.41 -9.23 27.72
CA THR A 140 8.48 -8.21 27.79
C THR A 140 9.72 -8.70 28.54
N SER A 141 9.67 -9.94 29.05
CA SER A 141 10.75 -10.60 29.76
C SER A 141 10.65 -12.11 29.55
N ASN A 142 11.79 -12.81 29.56
CA ASN A 142 11.85 -14.26 29.49
C ASN A 142 11.32 -14.96 30.74
N ASP A 143 11.35 -14.27 31.90
CA ASP A 143 10.98 -14.81 33.21
C ASP A 143 9.49 -14.61 33.51
N SER A 144 8.71 -14.00 32.65
CA SER A 144 7.31 -13.68 32.90
C SER A 144 6.41 -14.16 31.77
N ASN A 145 5.29 -14.77 32.13
CA ASN A 145 4.23 -15.12 31.17
C ASN A 145 3.15 -14.02 31.01
N VAL A 146 3.29 -12.91 31.74
CA VAL A 146 2.35 -11.78 31.63
C VAL A 146 2.63 -11.02 30.37
N LEU A 147 1.58 -10.74 29.59
CA LEU A 147 1.65 -10.02 28.33
C LEU A 147 1.66 -8.51 28.58
N LYS A 148 2.81 -7.97 29.02
CA LYS A 148 2.98 -6.54 29.36
C LYS A 148 3.33 -5.66 28.15
N GLY A 149 3.44 -6.25 26.99
CA GLY A 149 3.62 -5.60 25.71
C GLY A 149 2.63 -6.14 24.69
N PHE A 150 2.69 -5.60 23.49
CA PHE A 150 1.93 -6.09 22.35
C PHE A 150 2.78 -6.05 21.09
N ALA A 151 2.42 -6.87 20.12
CA ALA A 151 2.99 -6.87 18.80
C ALA A 151 1.88 -6.77 17.76
N ILE A 152 2.18 -6.09 16.65
CA ILE A 152 1.33 -6.03 15.46
C ILE A 152 2.05 -6.67 14.30
N GLU A 153 1.34 -7.30 13.39
CA GLU A 153 1.91 -7.90 12.18
C GLU A 153 1.26 -7.32 10.94
N LEU A 154 2.15 -6.91 10.00
CA LEU A 154 1.82 -6.46 8.66
C LEU A 154 2.26 -7.55 7.70
N ASN A 155 1.31 -8.26 7.10
CA ASN A 155 1.56 -9.39 6.21
C ASN A 155 1.48 -9.02 4.73
N GLY A 156 1.89 -9.92 3.84
CA GLY A 156 1.69 -9.79 2.39
C GLY A 156 2.50 -8.68 1.72
N LEU A 157 3.67 -8.33 2.26
CA LEU A 157 4.51 -7.24 1.77
C LEU A 157 5.48 -7.72 0.69
N SER A 158 5.65 -6.94 -0.37
CA SER A 158 6.77 -7.11 -1.30
C SER A 158 8.10 -6.71 -0.64
N GLN A 159 9.23 -7.06 -1.26
CA GLN A 159 10.56 -6.67 -0.78
C GLN A 159 10.69 -5.14 -0.66
N GLU A 160 10.23 -4.41 -1.66
CA GLU A 160 10.31 -2.95 -1.71
C GLU A 160 9.45 -2.30 -0.62
N GLN A 161 8.22 -2.77 -0.45
CA GLN A 161 7.30 -2.30 0.59
C GLN A 161 7.85 -2.60 1.99
N CYS A 162 8.36 -3.82 2.23
CA CYS A 162 8.98 -4.21 3.49
C CYS A 162 10.15 -3.27 3.84
N ARG A 163 11.08 -3.04 2.93
CA ARG A 163 12.22 -2.13 3.12
C ARG A 163 11.79 -0.70 3.38
N SER A 164 10.80 -0.22 2.63
CA SER A 164 10.27 1.14 2.78
C SER A 164 9.61 1.35 4.15
N ILE A 165 8.80 0.39 4.61
CA ILE A 165 8.15 0.44 5.93
C ILE A 165 9.19 0.41 7.04
N LEU A 166 10.15 -0.53 7.00
CA LEU A 166 11.22 -0.63 7.99
C LEU A 166 12.04 0.65 8.09
N GLY A 167 12.36 1.28 6.96
CA GLY A 167 13.07 2.56 6.91
C GLY A 167 12.32 3.70 7.60
N GLN A 168 10.99 3.69 7.55
CA GLN A 168 10.16 4.75 8.14
C GLN A 168 9.87 4.51 9.62
N VAL A 169 9.57 3.27 10.03
CA VAL A 169 9.09 3.00 11.40
C VAL A 169 10.01 2.16 12.25
N GLY A 170 10.96 1.43 11.66
CA GLY A 170 11.74 0.42 12.38
C GLY A 170 12.51 0.98 13.59
N ASN A 171 12.99 2.21 13.53
CA ASN A 171 13.67 2.84 14.65
C ASN A 171 12.74 3.39 15.75
N ASN A 172 11.44 3.47 15.46
CA ASN A 172 10.44 4.02 16.39
C ASN A 172 9.79 2.94 17.27
N TRP A 173 10.02 1.65 16.95
CA TRP A 173 9.47 0.53 17.68
C TRP A 173 10.53 -0.18 18.53
N GLU A 174 10.12 -0.70 19.69
CA GLU A 174 11.03 -1.36 20.63
C GLU A 174 11.40 -2.78 20.19
N TYR A 175 10.51 -3.43 19.46
CA TYR A 175 10.73 -4.72 18.82
C TYR A 175 10.39 -4.64 17.34
N VAL A 176 11.28 -5.18 16.52
CA VAL A 176 11.11 -5.26 15.07
C VAL A 176 11.62 -6.61 14.59
N ALA A 177 10.73 -7.39 14.00
CA ALA A 177 11.09 -8.64 13.35
C ALA A 177 10.52 -8.70 11.93
N VAL A 178 11.14 -9.50 11.09
CA VAL A 178 10.73 -9.77 9.71
C VAL A 178 10.44 -11.24 9.55
N GLY A 179 9.31 -11.56 8.96
CA GLY A 179 8.85 -12.88 8.62
C GLY A 179 8.46 -12.99 7.15
N ALA A 180 7.79 -14.08 6.80
CA ALA A 180 7.35 -14.37 5.43
C ALA A 180 5.84 -14.70 5.35
N SER A 181 5.03 -14.11 6.22
CA SER A 181 3.58 -14.32 6.21
C SER A 181 2.95 -13.67 4.98
N ALA A 182 2.25 -14.47 4.18
CA ALA A 182 1.46 -14.00 3.04
C ALA A 182 0.13 -13.38 3.50
N SER A 183 -0.57 -12.72 2.59
CA SER A 183 -1.96 -12.32 2.81
C SER A 183 -2.78 -13.55 3.24
N GLY A 184 -3.67 -13.37 4.23
CA GLY A 184 -4.43 -14.46 4.82
C GLY A 184 -3.67 -15.33 5.81
N SER A 185 -2.47 -14.93 6.27
CA SER A 185 -1.70 -15.67 7.28
C SER A 185 -0.98 -14.74 8.24
N TYR A 186 -0.78 -15.21 9.49
CA TYR A 186 -0.07 -14.50 10.55
C TYR A 186 0.82 -15.44 11.32
N SER A 187 1.97 -14.94 11.78
CA SER A 187 2.91 -15.67 12.64
C SER A 187 2.71 -15.39 14.14
N LEU A 188 1.82 -14.49 14.50
CA LEU A 188 1.55 -14.09 15.90
C LEU A 188 0.92 -15.20 16.75
N GLU A 189 0.36 -16.24 16.16
CA GLU A 189 -0.31 -17.34 16.86
C GLU A 189 0.63 -18.07 17.84
N GLY A 190 1.91 -18.17 17.49
CA GLY A 190 2.94 -18.76 18.36
C GLY A 190 3.32 -17.92 19.59
N GLY A 191 2.76 -16.72 19.72
CA GLY A 191 3.15 -15.74 20.74
C GLY A 191 4.43 -14.99 20.35
N VAL A 192 4.58 -13.77 20.87
CA VAL A 192 5.76 -12.93 20.65
C VAL A 192 6.40 -12.59 21.99
N ASN A 193 7.71 -12.72 22.06
CA ASN A 193 8.48 -12.27 23.20
C ASN A 193 9.40 -11.11 22.78
N LEU A 194 9.09 -9.92 23.24
CA LEU A 194 9.87 -8.71 22.89
C LEU A 194 11.28 -8.74 23.48
N ALA A 195 11.56 -9.64 24.44
CA ALA A 195 12.87 -9.81 25.07
C ALA A 195 13.76 -10.87 24.39
N ASP A 196 13.31 -11.48 23.29
CA ASP A 196 14.15 -12.38 22.51
C ASP A 196 15.38 -11.65 21.96
N ASN A 197 16.49 -12.38 21.83
CA ASN A 197 17.73 -11.78 21.36
C ASN A 197 17.62 -11.35 19.88
N ALA A 198 18.08 -10.15 19.59
CA ALA A 198 18.20 -9.70 18.21
C ALA A 198 19.32 -10.48 17.50
N ASP A 199 18.97 -11.13 16.38
CA ASP A 199 19.89 -11.91 15.54
C ASP A 199 20.39 -11.13 14.32
N GLY A 200 19.83 -9.96 14.07
CA GLY A 200 20.16 -9.07 12.95
C GLY A 200 19.66 -9.55 11.59
N LYS A 201 18.90 -10.65 11.54
CA LYS A 201 18.25 -11.18 10.33
C LYS A 201 16.73 -11.22 10.45
N THR A 202 16.23 -12.01 11.40
CA THR A 202 14.81 -12.17 11.66
C THR A 202 14.35 -11.14 12.69
N ILE A 203 15.06 -11.03 13.82
CA ILE A 203 14.80 -10.04 14.86
C ILE A 203 15.86 -8.95 14.76
N LEU A 204 15.43 -7.79 14.30
CA LEU A 204 16.31 -6.63 14.08
C LEU A 204 16.46 -5.74 15.31
N ARG A 205 15.39 -5.64 16.10
CA ARG A 205 15.34 -4.91 17.36
C ARG A 205 14.54 -5.71 18.39
N SER A 206 14.95 -5.63 19.64
CA SER A 206 14.24 -6.27 20.76
C SER A 206 14.56 -5.59 22.09
N LEU A 207 13.85 -5.95 23.14
CA LEU A 207 14.16 -5.57 24.52
C LEU A 207 15.28 -6.44 25.13
N GLY A 208 15.68 -7.51 24.45
CA GLY A 208 16.76 -8.40 24.85
C GLY A 208 18.16 -7.78 24.71
N ASN A 209 19.17 -8.57 25.03
CA ASN A 209 20.56 -8.15 24.98
C ASN A 209 20.94 -7.70 23.56
N ASN A 210 21.60 -6.54 23.47
CA ASN A 210 22.03 -5.89 22.21
C ASN A 210 20.90 -5.56 21.23
N GLY A 211 19.64 -5.63 21.67
CA GLY A 211 18.47 -5.50 20.79
C GLY A 211 18.08 -4.07 20.43
N GLN A 212 18.63 -3.04 21.09
CA GLN A 212 18.24 -1.64 20.86
C GLN A 212 19.15 -0.89 19.85
N GLY A 213 19.84 -1.63 18.99
CA GLY A 213 20.67 -1.03 17.94
C GLY A 213 19.85 -0.28 16.89
N THR A 214 20.44 0.74 16.28
CA THR A 214 19.82 1.46 15.16
C THR A 214 19.72 0.57 13.92
N LEU A 215 18.57 0.60 13.26
CA LEU A 215 18.40 0.00 11.95
C LEU A 215 19.02 0.91 10.89
N THR A 216 20.11 0.45 10.30
CA THR A 216 20.75 1.10 9.16
C THR A 216 20.21 0.60 7.85
N ALA A 217 20.41 1.33 6.77
CA ALA A 217 20.00 0.93 5.43
C ALA A 217 20.54 -0.44 5.04
N ASP A 218 21.81 -0.74 5.38
CA ASP A 218 22.44 -2.03 5.08
C ASP A 218 21.75 -3.21 5.78
N LYS A 219 21.35 -3.04 7.04
CA LYS A 219 20.60 -4.05 7.79
C LYS A 219 19.23 -4.31 7.13
N ILE A 220 18.54 -3.24 6.74
CA ILE A 220 17.23 -3.33 6.09
C ILE A 220 17.33 -4.05 4.74
N LEU A 221 18.34 -3.74 3.95
CA LEU A 221 18.58 -4.38 2.65
C LEU A 221 18.81 -5.87 2.77
N GLY A 222 19.49 -6.33 3.82
CA GLY A 222 19.78 -7.74 4.07
C GLY A 222 18.63 -8.54 4.66
N THR A 223 17.49 -7.90 4.99
CA THR A 223 16.44 -8.54 5.77
C THR A 223 15.20 -8.88 4.95
N CYS A 224 14.70 -7.97 4.12
CA CYS A 224 13.52 -8.21 3.28
C CYS A 224 13.93 -8.90 1.97
N ASP A 225 14.31 -10.16 2.01
CA ASP A 225 14.85 -10.91 0.87
C ASP A 225 13.86 -11.95 0.28
N ALA A 226 12.80 -12.29 1.01
CA ALA A 226 11.76 -13.18 0.52
C ALA A 226 10.87 -12.50 -0.55
N THR A 227 10.24 -13.30 -1.41
CA THR A 227 9.26 -12.80 -2.40
C THR A 227 8.05 -12.13 -1.71
N ILE A 228 7.63 -12.70 -0.58
CA ILE A 228 6.57 -12.17 0.29
C ILE A 228 7.17 -12.05 1.68
N ASN A 229 6.99 -10.91 2.29
CA ASN A 229 7.51 -10.60 3.62
C ASN A 229 6.38 -10.17 4.56
N SER A 230 6.61 -10.32 5.85
CA SER A 230 5.81 -9.69 6.91
C SER A 230 6.71 -8.93 7.88
N ILE A 231 6.16 -7.93 8.55
CA ILE A 231 6.86 -7.15 9.58
C ILE A 231 6.08 -7.28 10.87
N ILE A 232 6.77 -7.61 11.95
CA ILE A 232 6.23 -7.61 13.31
C ILE A 232 6.83 -6.43 14.05
N LEU A 233 5.97 -5.56 14.57
CA LEU A 233 6.34 -4.37 15.32
C LEU A 233 5.79 -4.48 16.74
N GLY A 234 6.67 -4.43 17.75
CA GLY A 234 6.28 -4.58 19.15
C GLY A 234 6.56 -3.35 20.00
N SER A 235 5.70 -3.12 20.98
CA SER A 235 5.83 -2.05 21.98
C SER A 235 5.31 -2.52 23.33
N ARG A 236 5.88 -1.96 24.40
CA ARG A 236 5.42 -2.10 25.78
C ARG A 236 4.65 -0.87 26.24
#